data_38aad09c8fdf6197dd4a0a1b2f85dd05
#
_entry.id   38aad09c8fdf6197dd4a0a1b2f85dd05
#
_cell.length_a   1.000
_cell.length_b   1.000
_cell.length_c   1.000
_cell.angle_alpha   90.00
_cell.angle_beta   90.00
_cell.angle_gamma   90.00
#
_symmetry.space_group_name_H-M   'P 1'
#
loop_
_entity.id
_entity.type
_entity.pdbx_description
1 polymer ?
#
loop_
_entity_poly.entity_id
_entity_poly.type
_entity_poly.pdbx_seq_one_letter_code
_entity_poly.pdbx_strand_id
1 'polypeptide(L)'
;MEEINSKENIVAETKKNPSENDLFERLSAAALDPLAEGKASGVAFEEEIAKVFRYMGFEAKRVGGPGNTDVVVRWIDDEGKKVTAIVDAKSKSSGQVSHNDVSDVAIDAHKEKNNADYVAIVGAGFSGDTIKNFASRKKVALITDQELIDIAKKAEELGLNLQEIAIIFQSPDGKSRLQELISTKQREQNLIELIVATFRKEQEMLELSLIH
;
A
#
# COMPACT_ATOMS: atom_id res chain seq x y z
N MET A 1 43.89 9.98 -45.98
CA MET A 1 43.42 8.60 -46.02
C MET A 1 43.65 8.04 -44.63
N GLU A 2 42.64 7.90 -43.86
CA GLU A 2 42.23 6.84 -42.97
C GLU A 2 41.14 7.35 -42.04
N GLU A 3 39.94 6.90 -42.32
CA GLU A 3 38.78 7.07 -41.48
C GLU A 3 38.96 6.24 -40.23
N ILE A 4 38.83 6.84 -39.04
CA ILE A 4 38.63 6.11 -37.78
C ILE A 4 37.20 6.25 -37.37
N ASN A 5 36.50 5.17 -37.62
CA ASN A 5 35.10 4.92 -37.29
C ASN A 5 35.02 4.51 -35.80
N SER A 6 34.81 5.45 -34.90
CA SER A 6 34.48 5.16 -33.50
C SER A 6 32.98 5.05 -33.34
N LYS A 7 32.47 3.82 -33.42
CA LYS A 7 31.14 3.45 -32.95
C LYS A 7 31.13 3.55 -31.44
N GLU A 8 30.58 4.63 -30.91
CA GLU A 8 30.15 4.69 -29.53
C GLU A 8 28.99 3.71 -29.32
N ASN A 9 29.30 2.63 -28.63
CA ASN A 9 28.29 1.73 -28.08
C ASN A 9 27.55 2.45 -26.95
N ILE A 10 26.44 3.08 -27.25
CA ILE A 10 25.47 3.52 -26.25
C ILE A 10 24.77 2.24 -25.77
N VAL A 11 25.29 1.65 -24.72
CA VAL A 11 24.56 0.65 -23.94
C VAL A 11 23.46 1.41 -23.21
N ALA A 12 22.27 1.38 -23.77
CA ALA A 12 21.07 1.80 -23.07
C ALA A 12 20.88 0.85 -21.88
N GLU A 13 21.22 1.29 -20.68
CA GLU A 13 20.81 0.65 -19.45
C GLU A 13 19.28 0.64 -19.43
N THR A 14 18.68 -0.45 -19.82
CA THR A 14 17.28 -0.74 -19.56
C THR A 14 17.12 -0.77 -18.04
N LYS A 15 16.60 0.31 -17.46
CA LYS A 15 16.13 0.35 -16.07
C LYS A 15 15.09 -0.75 -15.96
N LYS A 16 15.51 -1.89 -15.42
CA LYS A 16 14.61 -2.99 -15.06
C LYS A 16 13.63 -2.40 -14.06
N ASN A 17 12.35 -2.33 -14.38
CA ASN A 17 11.33 -2.03 -13.38
C ASN A 17 11.50 -3.05 -12.25
N PRO A 18 11.66 -2.60 -11.00
CA PRO A 18 11.78 -3.52 -9.87
C PRO A 18 10.57 -4.46 -9.88
N SER A 19 10.82 -5.76 -9.65
CA SER A 19 9.74 -6.72 -9.51
C SER A 19 8.88 -6.33 -8.29
N GLU A 20 7.61 -6.70 -8.29
CA GLU A 20 6.71 -6.45 -7.14
C GLU A 20 7.29 -6.95 -5.83
N ASN A 21 7.85 -8.15 -5.84
CA ASN A 21 8.50 -8.73 -4.66
C ASN A 21 9.62 -7.84 -4.13
N ASP A 22 10.40 -7.23 -5.02
CA ASP A 22 11.46 -6.28 -4.68
C ASP A 22 10.92 -5.00 -4.01
N LEU A 23 9.75 -4.49 -4.43
CA LEU A 23 9.07 -3.36 -3.79
C LEU A 23 8.63 -3.70 -2.36
N PHE A 24 8.01 -4.86 -2.17
CA PHE A 24 7.48 -5.27 -0.87
C PHE A 24 8.59 -5.64 0.12
N GLU A 25 9.65 -6.28 -0.35
CA GLU A 25 10.86 -6.58 0.45
C GLU A 25 11.52 -5.28 0.94
N ARG A 26 11.66 -4.26 0.06
CA ARG A 26 12.21 -2.96 0.45
C ARG A 26 11.34 -2.24 1.46
N LEU A 27 10.01 -2.28 1.32
CA LEU A 27 9.11 -1.69 2.31
C LEU A 27 9.32 -2.30 3.69
N SER A 28 9.32 -3.63 3.79
CA SER A 28 9.52 -4.32 5.08
C SER A 28 10.91 -4.09 5.66
N ALA A 29 11.96 -4.09 4.84
CA ALA A 29 13.31 -3.80 5.30
C ALA A 29 13.42 -2.35 5.84
N ALA A 30 12.87 -1.37 5.12
CA ALA A 30 12.91 0.03 5.53
C ALA A 30 12.05 0.33 6.78
N ALA A 31 11.00 -0.45 7.05
CA ALA A 31 10.19 -0.34 8.25
C ALA A 31 11.01 -0.64 9.53
N LEU A 32 12.00 -1.54 9.42
CA LEU A 32 12.85 -1.99 10.54
C LEU A 32 14.22 -1.30 10.56
N ASP A 33 14.62 -0.62 9.51
CA ASP A 33 15.89 0.10 9.42
C ASP A 33 15.67 1.60 9.15
N PRO A 34 15.66 2.44 10.20
CA PRO A 34 15.51 3.89 10.03
C PRO A 34 16.56 4.55 9.14
N LEU A 35 17.73 3.93 8.96
CA LEU A 35 18.84 4.44 8.15
C LEU A 35 19.02 3.65 6.83
N ALA A 36 17.98 2.92 6.43
CA ALA A 36 18.01 2.12 5.21
C ALA A 36 18.52 2.93 4.00
N GLU A 37 19.26 2.27 3.14
CA GLU A 37 19.86 2.85 1.92
C GLU A 37 20.82 4.05 2.18
N GLY A 38 21.31 4.23 3.42
CA GLY A 38 22.17 5.35 3.78
C GLY A 38 21.49 6.72 3.72
N LYS A 39 20.18 6.74 3.69
CA LYS A 39 19.35 7.97 3.69
C LYS A 39 19.19 8.55 5.10
N ALA A 40 18.66 9.76 5.18
CA ALA A 40 18.23 10.34 6.46
C ALA A 40 17.14 9.46 7.11
N SER A 41 17.08 9.48 8.44
CA SER A 41 16.19 8.61 9.21
C SER A 41 14.74 8.64 8.71
N GLY A 42 14.20 7.46 8.41
CA GLY A 42 12.83 7.25 7.94
C GLY A 42 12.58 7.50 6.45
N VAL A 43 13.49 8.19 5.74
CA VAL A 43 13.27 8.60 4.34
C VAL A 43 13.04 7.42 3.40
N ALA A 44 13.79 6.33 3.56
CA ALA A 44 13.60 5.14 2.72
C ALA A 44 12.20 4.55 2.92
N PHE A 45 11.74 4.46 4.16
CA PHE A 45 10.40 3.93 4.48
C PHE A 45 9.28 4.81 3.92
N GLU A 46 9.40 6.14 4.07
CA GLU A 46 8.45 7.10 3.47
C GLU A 46 8.34 6.95 1.95
N GLU A 47 9.48 6.76 1.28
CA GLU A 47 9.53 6.57 -0.18
C GLU A 47 8.88 5.24 -0.62
N GLU A 48 9.16 4.15 0.10
CA GLU A 48 8.58 2.85 -0.23
C GLU A 48 7.06 2.83 0.04
N ILE A 49 6.58 3.44 1.14
CA ILE A 49 5.14 3.64 1.37
C ILE A 49 4.49 4.37 0.18
N ALA A 50 5.09 5.47 -0.27
CA ALA A 50 4.54 6.21 -1.41
C ALA A 50 4.53 5.38 -2.70
N LYS A 51 5.53 4.50 -2.91
CA LYS A 51 5.57 3.59 -4.06
C LYS A 51 4.46 2.53 -3.99
N VAL A 52 4.22 1.94 -2.81
CA VAL A 52 3.16 0.93 -2.64
C VAL A 52 1.77 1.55 -2.85
N PHE A 53 1.50 2.75 -2.37
CA PHE A 53 0.24 3.43 -2.68
C PHE A 53 0.09 3.72 -4.18
N ARG A 54 1.16 4.11 -4.87
CA ARG A 54 1.13 4.26 -6.34
C ARG A 54 0.90 2.94 -7.08
N TYR A 55 1.51 1.86 -6.59
CA TYR A 55 1.27 0.51 -7.12
C TYR A 55 -0.21 0.12 -7.05
N MET A 56 -0.90 0.48 -5.96
CA MET A 56 -2.34 0.30 -5.82
C MET A 56 -3.20 1.29 -6.63
N GLY A 57 -2.59 2.23 -7.37
CA GLY A 57 -3.28 3.17 -8.26
C GLY A 57 -3.59 4.54 -7.65
N PHE A 58 -3.20 4.83 -6.41
CA PHE A 58 -3.36 6.16 -5.81
C PHE A 58 -2.35 7.18 -6.38
N GLU A 59 -2.74 8.45 -6.40
CA GLU A 59 -1.76 9.53 -6.48
C GLU A 59 -1.06 9.63 -5.12
N ALA A 60 0.19 9.17 -5.02
CA ALA A 60 0.92 9.22 -3.75
C ALA A 60 2.29 9.87 -3.91
N LYS A 61 2.63 10.76 -2.97
CA LYS A 61 3.87 11.52 -2.98
C LYS A 61 4.48 11.59 -1.58
N ARG A 62 5.78 11.28 -1.49
CA ARG A 62 6.57 11.65 -0.33
C ARG A 62 6.70 13.19 -0.30
N VAL A 63 6.43 13.79 0.84
CA VAL A 63 6.63 15.22 1.12
C VAL A 63 7.81 15.37 2.08
N GLY A 64 7.70 14.81 3.27
CA GLY A 64 8.76 14.82 4.29
C GLY A 64 9.24 16.22 4.69
N GLY A 65 10.23 16.24 5.57
CA GLY A 65 10.86 17.47 6.04
C GLY A 65 10.13 18.15 7.21
N PRO A 66 10.78 19.11 7.88
CA PRO A 66 10.27 19.74 9.08
C PRO A 66 8.89 20.38 8.87
N GLY A 67 7.93 20.08 9.76
CA GLY A 67 6.58 20.64 9.74
C GLY A 67 5.70 20.16 8.57
N ASN A 68 6.05 19.05 7.94
CA ASN A 68 5.25 18.40 6.91
C ASN A 68 4.91 16.96 7.32
N THR A 69 3.84 16.42 6.71
CA THR A 69 3.57 14.97 6.72
C THR A 69 4.60 14.24 5.87
N ASP A 70 4.78 12.94 6.11
CA ASP A 70 5.75 12.15 5.39
C ASP A 70 5.25 11.80 3.98
N VAL A 71 4.01 11.32 3.86
CA VAL A 71 3.41 10.97 2.57
C VAL A 71 1.99 11.55 2.47
N VAL A 72 1.64 12.02 1.27
CA VAL A 72 0.28 12.45 0.92
C VAL A 72 -0.25 11.48 -0.13
N VAL A 73 -1.44 10.94 0.11
CA VAL A 73 -2.16 10.01 -0.78
C VAL A 73 -3.46 10.65 -1.21
N ARG A 74 -3.78 10.59 -2.52
CA ARG A 74 -4.99 11.20 -3.08
C ARG A 74 -5.68 10.27 -4.06
N TRP A 75 -7.00 10.41 -4.13
CA TRP A 75 -7.84 9.74 -5.13
C TRP A 75 -9.09 10.57 -5.40
N ILE A 76 -9.85 10.14 -6.39
CA ILE A 76 -11.19 10.68 -6.68
C ILE A 76 -12.21 9.65 -6.21
N ASP A 77 -13.18 10.05 -5.41
CA ASP A 77 -14.25 9.17 -4.95
C ASP A 77 -15.35 8.96 -6.00
N ASP A 78 -16.33 8.12 -5.69
CA ASP A 78 -17.43 7.79 -6.62
C ASP A 78 -18.32 8.99 -6.97
N GLU A 79 -18.26 10.05 -6.16
CA GLU A 79 -18.96 11.31 -6.39
C GLU A 79 -18.12 12.30 -7.21
N GLY A 80 -16.90 11.93 -7.59
CA GLY A 80 -15.95 12.78 -8.32
C GLY A 80 -15.23 13.80 -7.42
N LYS A 81 -15.32 13.67 -6.11
CA LYS A 81 -14.64 14.54 -5.15
C LYS A 81 -13.20 14.07 -4.95
N LYS A 82 -12.28 15.03 -4.90
CA LYS A 82 -10.90 14.75 -4.51
C LYS A 82 -10.81 14.50 -3.02
N VAL A 83 -10.32 13.32 -2.65
CA VAL A 83 -10.08 12.89 -1.27
C VAL A 83 -8.58 12.87 -1.00
N THR A 84 -8.18 13.27 0.20
CA THR A 84 -6.78 13.32 0.62
C THR A 84 -6.60 12.60 1.94
N ALA A 85 -5.64 11.68 1.99
CA ALA A 85 -5.12 11.11 3.23
C ALA A 85 -3.67 11.56 3.44
N ILE A 86 -3.28 11.81 4.68
CA ILE A 86 -1.89 11.97 5.08
C ILE A 86 -1.41 10.73 5.82
N VAL A 87 -0.16 10.39 5.61
CA VAL A 87 0.49 9.25 6.25
C VAL A 87 1.71 9.72 7.02
N ASP A 88 1.77 9.37 8.29
CA ASP A 88 2.92 9.53 9.16
C ASP A 88 3.65 8.17 9.23
N ALA A 89 4.88 8.11 8.74
CA ALA A 89 5.68 6.90 8.61
C ALA A 89 6.61 6.75 9.83
N LYS A 90 6.58 5.59 10.47
CA LYS A 90 7.38 5.30 11.67
C LYS A 90 8.27 4.08 11.45
N SER A 91 9.48 4.31 10.96
CA SER A 91 10.52 3.27 10.87
C SER A 91 11.22 3.12 12.22
N LYS A 92 11.30 1.89 12.74
CA LYS A 92 11.93 1.59 14.03
C LYS A 92 12.59 0.22 14.03
N SER A 93 13.85 0.16 14.44
CA SER A 93 14.60 -1.10 14.57
C SER A 93 14.01 -2.06 15.62
N SER A 94 13.23 -1.56 16.57
CA SER A 94 12.48 -2.41 17.51
C SER A 94 11.25 -3.09 16.88
N GLY A 95 10.84 -2.66 15.66
CA GLY A 95 9.62 -3.12 15.01
C GLY A 95 8.33 -2.68 15.70
N GLN A 96 8.38 -1.81 16.71
CA GLN A 96 7.21 -1.44 17.50
C GLN A 96 7.09 0.08 17.67
N VAL A 97 5.99 0.62 17.19
CA VAL A 97 5.60 2.02 17.37
C VAL A 97 4.69 2.15 18.58
N SER A 98 5.03 3.04 19.48
CA SER A 98 4.24 3.39 20.66
C SER A 98 3.65 4.80 20.54
N HIS A 99 2.77 5.18 21.47
CA HIS A 99 2.23 6.54 21.50
C HIS A 99 3.30 7.64 21.67
N ASN A 100 4.42 7.32 22.35
CA ASN A 100 5.52 8.27 22.52
C ASN A 100 6.25 8.61 21.19
N ASP A 101 6.06 7.81 20.15
CA ASP A 101 6.64 8.02 18.83
C ASP A 101 5.76 8.91 17.94
N VAL A 102 4.58 9.30 18.43
CA VAL A 102 3.55 10.04 17.70
C VAL A 102 3.30 11.38 18.38
N SER A 103 3.24 12.44 17.60
CA SER A 103 2.89 13.76 18.08
C SER A 103 1.47 14.13 17.68
N ASP A 104 0.56 14.18 18.65
CA ASP A 104 -0.85 14.56 18.46
C ASP A 104 -0.95 15.94 17.78
N VAL A 105 -0.13 16.90 18.23
CA VAL A 105 -0.13 18.28 17.71
C VAL A 105 0.37 18.32 16.27
N ALA A 106 1.41 17.53 15.94
CA ALA A 106 1.92 17.47 14.58
C ALA A 106 0.90 16.85 13.62
N ILE A 107 0.22 15.79 14.03
CA ILE A 107 -0.83 15.14 13.24
C ILE A 107 -1.97 16.11 12.93
N ASP A 108 -2.49 16.82 13.93
CA ASP A 108 -3.56 17.79 13.73
C ASP A 108 -3.12 18.92 12.79
N ALA A 109 -1.91 19.47 12.97
CA ALA A 109 -1.35 20.51 12.12
C ALA A 109 -1.13 20.04 10.67
N HIS A 110 -0.64 18.81 10.48
CA HIS A 110 -0.44 18.23 9.15
C HIS A 110 -1.77 17.95 8.45
N LYS A 111 -2.77 17.49 9.19
CA LYS A 111 -4.13 17.27 8.67
C LYS A 111 -4.73 18.56 8.15
N GLU A 112 -4.67 19.62 8.95
CA GLU A 112 -5.17 20.96 8.58
C GLU A 112 -4.41 21.52 7.37
N LYS A 113 -3.07 21.52 7.42
CA LYS A 113 -2.21 22.04 6.34
C LYS A 113 -2.49 21.40 4.98
N ASN A 114 -2.80 20.10 4.95
CA ASN A 114 -3.05 19.35 3.73
C ASN A 114 -4.53 19.27 3.35
N ASN A 115 -5.43 19.85 4.15
CA ASN A 115 -6.87 19.70 4.00
C ASN A 115 -7.26 18.23 3.91
N ALA A 116 -6.64 17.38 4.76
CA ALA A 116 -6.76 15.95 4.66
C ALA A 116 -8.06 15.44 5.28
N ASP A 117 -8.76 14.59 4.55
CA ASP A 117 -9.97 13.90 5.03
C ASP A 117 -9.60 12.81 6.03
N TYR A 118 -8.48 12.12 5.81
CA TYR A 118 -8.03 10.98 6.60
C TYR A 118 -6.57 11.11 7.05
N VAL A 119 -6.26 10.38 8.13
CA VAL A 119 -4.91 10.26 8.68
C VAL A 119 -4.59 8.78 8.90
N ALA A 120 -3.40 8.36 8.51
CA ALA A 120 -2.86 7.05 8.84
C ALA A 120 -1.47 7.17 9.46
N ILE A 121 -1.12 6.21 10.31
CA ILE A 121 0.26 5.96 10.75
C ILE A 121 0.66 4.60 10.22
N VAL A 122 1.80 4.52 9.53
CA VAL A 122 2.35 3.27 9.00
C VAL A 122 3.64 2.93 9.75
N GLY A 123 3.76 1.68 10.20
CA GLY A 123 4.95 1.19 10.91
C GLY A 123 5.03 -0.33 10.88
N ALA A 124 6.13 -0.94 11.33
CA ALA A 124 6.27 -2.40 11.35
C ALA A 124 5.30 -3.08 12.33
N GLY A 125 4.94 -2.40 13.42
CA GLY A 125 3.98 -2.89 14.40
C GLY A 125 3.60 -1.79 15.39
N PHE A 126 2.55 -2.02 16.18
CA PHE A 126 2.04 -1.06 17.15
C PHE A 126 1.91 -1.71 18.54
N SER A 127 2.49 -1.07 19.56
CA SER A 127 2.50 -1.59 20.94
C SER A 127 1.79 -0.70 21.94
N GLY A 128 1.05 -1.35 22.84
CA GLY A 128 0.33 -0.70 23.93
C GLY A 128 -1.05 -0.17 23.55
N ASP A 129 -1.90 -0.08 24.60
CA ASP A 129 -3.29 0.36 24.41
C ASP A 129 -3.39 1.88 24.22
N THR A 130 -2.39 2.63 24.68
CA THR A 130 -2.39 4.09 24.56
C THR A 130 -2.42 4.55 23.11
N ILE A 131 -1.62 3.92 22.22
CA ILE A 131 -1.63 4.27 20.81
C ILE A 131 -2.93 3.85 20.10
N LYS A 132 -3.50 2.70 20.48
CA LYS A 132 -4.80 2.23 19.95
C LYS A 132 -5.94 3.15 20.38
N ASN A 133 -5.97 3.55 21.66
CA ASN A 133 -6.96 4.49 22.18
C ASN A 133 -6.82 5.89 21.56
N PHE A 134 -5.59 6.36 21.34
CA PHE A 134 -5.31 7.58 20.59
C PHE A 134 -5.85 7.49 19.17
N ALA A 135 -5.51 6.44 18.44
CA ALA A 135 -5.93 6.21 17.06
C ALA A 135 -7.46 6.18 16.92
N SER A 136 -8.15 5.47 17.82
CA SER A 136 -9.62 5.41 17.84
C SER A 136 -10.23 6.79 18.09
N ARG A 137 -9.74 7.52 19.11
CA ARG A 137 -10.25 8.85 19.47
C ARG A 137 -10.05 9.89 18.36
N LYS A 138 -8.87 9.88 17.73
CA LYS A 138 -8.48 10.83 16.67
C LYS A 138 -8.89 10.38 15.28
N LYS A 139 -9.50 9.20 15.14
CA LYS A 139 -9.83 8.58 13.86
C LYS A 139 -8.62 8.44 12.94
N VAL A 140 -7.51 7.97 13.50
CA VAL A 140 -6.25 7.69 12.79
C VAL A 140 -6.21 6.20 12.47
N ALA A 141 -5.93 5.84 11.23
CA ALA A 141 -5.72 4.45 10.84
C ALA A 141 -4.31 4.00 11.24
N LEU A 142 -4.20 2.86 11.91
CA LEU A 142 -2.92 2.21 12.20
C LEU A 142 -2.73 1.05 11.22
N ILE A 143 -1.73 1.14 10.36
CA ILE A 143 -1.48 0.17 9.29
C ILE A 143 -0.04 -0.34 9.46
N THR A 144 0.14 -1.65 9.57
CA THR A 144 1.50 -2.21 9.52
C THR A 144 1.99 -2.30 8.07
N ASP A 145 3.32 -2.31 7.89
CA ASP A 145 3.94 -2.54 6.58
C ASP A 145 3.43 -3.84 5.95
N GLN A 146 3.32 -4.90 6.75
CA GLN A 146 2.81 -6.20 6.29
C GLN A 146 1.34 -6.13 5.86
N GLU A 147 0.49 -5.43 6.60
CA GLU A 147 -0.90 -5.21 6.20
C GLU A 147 -1.01 -4.40 4.91
N LEU A 148 -0.14 -3.41 4.72
CA LEU A 148 -0.11 -2.61 3.49
C LEU A 148 0.29 -3.48 2.29
N ILE A 149 1.26 -4.39 2.45
CA ILE A 149 1.66 -5.37 1.45
C ILE A 149 0.52 -6.34 1.12
N ASP A 150 -0.12 -6.88 2.15
CA ASP A 150 -1.22 -7.85 1.96
C ASP A 150 -2.41 -7.22 1.24
N ILE A 151 -2.73 -5.96 1.55
CA ILE A 151 -3.76 -5.19 0.85
C ILE A 151 -3.36 -4.96 -0.61
N ALA A 152 -2.10 -4.59 -0.89
CA ALA A 152 -1.63 -4.34 -2.24
C ALA A 152 -1.72 -5.61 -3.11
N LYS A 153 -1.30 -6.76 -2.58
CA LYS A 153 -1.41 -8.06 -3.26
C LYS A 153 -2.87 -8.45 -3.51
N LYS A 154 -3.74 -8.29 -2.50
CA LYS A 154 -5.16 -8.62 -2.63
C LYS A 154 -5.91 -7.66 -3.55
N ALA A 155 -5.50 -6.41 -3.59
CA ALA A 155 -6.07 -5.43 -4.52
C ALA A 155 -5.85 -5.85 -5.97
N GLU A 156 -4.65 -6.32 -6.31
CA GLU A 156 -4.35 -6.83 -7.63
C GLU A 156 -5.06 -8.16 -7.91
N GLU A 157 -4.94 -9.14 -7.01
CA GLU A 157 -5.53 -10.47 -7.15
C GLU A 157 -7.07 -10.42 -7.35
N LEU A 158 -7.76 -9.57 -6.60
CA LEU A 158 -9.23 -9.49 -6.57
C LEU A 158 -9.80 -8.33 -7.40
N GLY A 159 -8.94 -7.53 -8.04
CA GLY A 159 -9.36 -6.37 -8.82
C GLY A 159 -10.07 -5.32 -7.97
N LEU A 160 -9.56 -5.01 -6.75
CA LEU A 160 -10.16 -3.98 -5.92
C LEU A 160 -9.98 -2.60 -6.56
N ASN A 161 -11.04 -1.81 -6.55
CA ASN A 161 -10.96 -0.41 -6.98
C ASN A 161 -10.43 0.50 -5.86
N LEU A 162 -10.09 1.76 -6.20
CA LEU A 162 -9.52 2.70 -5.23
C LEU A 162 -10.43 2.99 -4.03
N GLN A 163 -11.76 3.00 -4.23
CA GLN A 163 -12.72 3.25 -3.15
C GLN A 163 -12.73 2.10 -2.15
N GLU A 164 -12.66 0.88 -2.66
CA GLU A 164 -12.60 -0.33 -1.84
C GLU A 164 -11.30 -0.37 -1.01
N ILE A 165 -10.16 -0.05 -1.63
CA ILE A 165 -8.87 0.03 -0.92
C ILE A 165 -8.87 1.18 0.10
N ALA A 166 -9.44 2.33 -0.26
CA ALA A 166 -9.47 3.52 0.59
C ALA A 166 -10.25 3.33 1.92
N ILE A 167 -11.05 2.26 2.02
CA ILE A 167 -11.71 1.87 3.29
C ILE A 167 -10.68 1.75 4.44
N ILE A 168 -9.42 1.36 4.15
CA ILE A 168 -8.37 1.25 5.16
C ILE A 168 -8.14 2.53 5.95
N PHE A 169 -8.41 3.70 5.37
CA PHE A 169 -8.27 4.99 6.03
C PHE A 169 -9.43 5.35 6.98
N GLN A 170 -10.54 4.61 6.92
CA GLN A 170 -11.77 4.91 7.67
C GLN A 170 -11.70 4.32 9.09
N SER A 171 -10.82 4.87 9.92
CA SER A 171 -10.71 4.45 11.33
C SER A 171 -11.96 4.83 12.16
N PRO A 172 -12.36 4.00 13.17
CA PRO A 172 -11.63 2.82 13.65
C PRO A 172 -11.90 1.52 12.88
N ASP A 173 -12.97 1.43 12.09
CA ASP A 173 -13.47 0.15 11.57
C ASP A 173 -12.98 -0.20 10.15
N GLY A 174 -12.27 0.72 9.51
CA GLY A 174 -11.86 0.59 8.11
C GLY A 174 -11.10 -0.69 7.80
N LYS A 175 -10.19 -1.08 8.69
CA LYS A 175 -9.41 -2.31 8.54
C LYS A 175 -10.28 -3.56 8.55
N SER A 176 -11.18 -3.68 9.51
CA SER A 176 -12.10 -4.83 9.61
C SER A 176 -13.05 -4.89 8.42
N ARG A 177 -13.59 -3.75 8.01
CA ARG A 177 -14.47 -3.63 6.84
C ARG A 177 -13.76 -4.01 5.55
N LEU A 178 -12.52 -3.59 5.36
CA LEU A 178 -11.73 -3.98 4.19
C LEU A 178 -11.44 -5.49 4.18
N GLN A 179 -11.14 -6.09 5.33
CA GLN A 179 -10.93 -7.52 5.45
C GLN A 179 -12.21 -8.33 5.14
N GLU A 180 -13.37 -7.85 5.58
CA GLU A 180 -14.67 -8.46 5.24
C GLU A 180 -14.96 -8.38 3.73
N LEU A 181 -14.67 -7.24 3.11
CA LEU A 181 -14.81 -7.06 1.67
C LEU A 181 -13.91 -8.03 0.90
N ILE A 182 -12.62 -8.08 1.25
CA ILE A 182 -11.64 -9.00 0.66
C ILE A 182 -12.12 -10.45 0.80
N SER A 183 -12.56 -10.85 2.00
CA SER A 183 -13.05 -12.21 2.26
C SER A 183 -14.31 -12.54 1.44
N THR A 184 -15.17 -11.57 1.20
CA THR A 184 -16.36 -11.73 0.38
C THR A 184 -16.00 -11.90 -1.09
N LYS A 185 -15.18 -11.03 -1.64
CA LYS A 185 -14.71 -11.12 -3.04
C LYS A 185 -13.96 -12.42 -3.31
N GLN A 186 -13.12 -12.86 -2.37
CA GLN A 186 -12.40 -14.13 -2.50
C GLN A 186 -13.37 -15.32 -2.58
N ARG A 187 -14.42 -15.32 -1.76
CA ARG A 187 -15.47 -16.39 -1.82
C ARG A 187 -16.22 -16.36 -3.13
N GLU A 188 -16.56 -15.18 -3.62
CA GLU A 188 -17.24 -15.01 -4.92
C GLU A 188 -16.36 -15.51 -6.07
N GLN A 189 -15.09 -15.17 -6.07
CA GLN A 189 -14.14 -15.65 -7.08
C GLN A 189 -13.99 -17.18 -7.04
N ASN A 190 -13.80 -17.76 -5.86
CA ASN A 190 -13.69 -19.20 -5.70
C ASN A 190 -14.97 -19.92 -6.18
N LEU A 191 -16.14 -19.36 -5.96
CA LEU A 191 -17.41 -19.90 -6.46
C LEU A 191 -17.48 -19.85 -7.99
N ILE A 192 -17.08 -18.75 -8.60
CA ILE A 192 -17.02 -18.62 -10.07
C ILE A 192 -16.06 -19.66 -10.66
N GLU A 193 -14.88 -19.81 -10.08
CA GLU A 193 -13.90 -20.80 -10.52
C GLU A 193 -14.45 -22.25 -10.42
N LEU A 194 -15.15 -22.57 -9.33
CA LEU A 194 -15.80 -23.86 -9.15
C LEU A 194 -16.88 -24.11 -10.22
N ILE A 195 -17.71 -23.12 -10.48
CA ILE A 195 -18.75 -23.21 -11.51
C ILE A 195 -18.14 -23.46 -12.89
N VAL A 196 -17.11 -22.66 -13.25
CA VAL A 196 -16.39 -22.82 -14.54
C VAL A 196 -15.75 -24.19 -14.64
N ALA A 197 -15.10 -24.69 -13.59
CA ALA A 197 -14.50 -26.02 -13.58
C ALA A 197 -15.54 -27.13 -13.76
N THR A 198 -16.72 -27.00 -13.13
CA THR A 198 -17.82 -27.95 -13.26
C THR A 198 -18.34 -27.99 -14.70
N PHE A 199 -18.60 -26.83 -15.32
CA PHE A 199 -19.04 -26.79 -16.72
C PHE A 199 -18.02 -27.38 -17.69
N ARG A 200 -16.75 -27.12 -17.51
CA ARG A 200 -15.68 -27.73 -18.35
C ARG A 200 -15.71 -29.26 -18.23
N LYS A 201 -15.82 -29.78 -17.02
CA LYS A 201 -15.90 -31.24 -16.79
C LYS A 201 -17.13 -31.85 -17.44
N GLU A 202 -18.30 -31.22 -17.36
CA GLU A 202 -19.52 -31.70 -18.01
C GLU A 202 -19.37 -31.68 -19.54
N GLN A 203 -18.77 -30.64 -20.11
CA GLN A 203 -18.49 -30.57 -21.54
C GLN A 203 -17.57 -31.73 -22.00
N GLU A 204 -16.47 -31.98 -21.29
CA GLU A 204 -15.56 -33.09 -21.58
C GLU A 204 -16.27 -34.45 -21.54
N MET A 205 -17.16 -34.66 -20.55
CA MET A 205 -17.95 -35.89 -20.44
C MET A 205 -18.92 -36.06 -21.62
N LEU A 206 -19.55 -34.98 -22.08
CA LEU A 206 -20.45 -35.02 -23.24
C LEU A 206 -19.68 -35.34 -24.53
N GLU A 207 -18.53 -34.75 -24.75
CA GLU A 207 -17.68 -35.02 -25.90
C GLU A 207 -17.24 -36.49 -25.95
N LEU A 208 -16.84 -37.05 -24.80
CA LEU A 208 -16.46 -38.47 -24.70
C LEU A 208 -17.65 -39.42 -24.98
N SER A 209 -18.89 -39.02 -24.58
CA SER A 209 -20.08 -39.83 -24.80
C SER A 209 -20.55 -39.86 -26.27
N LEU A 210 -20.14 -38.86 -27.07
CA LEU A 210 -20.47 -38.80 -28.51
C LEU A 210 -19.52 -39.62 -29.40
N ILE A 211 -18.39 -40.06 -28.84
CA ILE A 211 -17.37 -40.84 -29.58
C ILE A 211 -17.61 -42.36 -29.43
N HIS A 212 -18.50 -42.77 -28.54
CA HIS A 212 -18.87 -44.19 -28.33
C HIS A 212 -20.28 -44.48 -28.85
#